data_4f80bed184778a92368ae9304dbf96d8
#
_entry.id   4f80bed184778a92368ae9304dbf96d8
#
_cell.length_a   1.000
_cell.length_b   1.000
_cell.length_c   1.000
_cell.angle_alpha   90.00
_cell.angle_beta   90.00
_cell.angle_gamma   90.00
#
_symmetry.space_group_name_H-M   'P 1'
#
loop_
_entity.id
_entity.type
_entity.pdbx_description
1 polymer ?
#
loop_
_entity_poly.entity_id
_entity_poly.type
_entity_poly.pdbx_seq_one_letter_code
_entity_poly.pdbx_strand_id
1 'polypeptide(L)'
;MDRKTLRDKKTLRELLKQRLAASVADRTSVEYEFEYRFAAPERQWRSDIAFPAAKVAVEIDGGIWTYGRHNRAASMLDDMEKGNGYAVRNWVVFHTPWEWIDGGRRDRSTQLIADIAAAIKARKVAY
;
A
#
# COMPACT_ATOMS: atom_id res chain seq x y z
N MET A 1 23.41 1.34 12.51
CA MET A 1 22.18 0.90 13.21
C MET A 1 22.36 -0.55 13.63
N ASP A 2 22.13 -0.86 14.89
CA ASP A 2 22.30 -2.23 15.36
C ASP A 2 21.12 -3.14 14.99
N ARG A 3 21.28 -4.44 15.21
CA ARG A 3 20.28 -5.44 14.84
C ARG A 3 18.96 -5.26 15.59
N LYS A 4 19.02 -4.86 16.86
CA LYS A 4 17.83 -4.64 17.66
C LYS A 4 17.00 -3.49 17.12
N THR A 5 17.64 -2.36 16.83
CA THR A 5 16.97 -1.18 16.27
C THR A 5 16.32 -1.48 14.93
N LEU A 6 17.00 -2.22 14.04
CA LEU A 6 16.43 -2.64 12.76
C LEU A 6 15.22 -3.53 12.93
N ARG A 7 15.28 -4.46 13.87
CA ARG A 7 14.19 -5.37 14.17
C ARG A 7 12.98 -4.64 14.73
N ASP A 8 13.22 -3.69 15.64
CA ASP A 8 12.15 -2.89 16.25
C ASP A 8 11.45 -2.02 15.20
N LYS A 9 12.19 -1.43 14.27
CA LYS A 9 11.63 -0.67 13.14
C LYS A 9 10.76 -1.53 12.25
N LYS A 10 11.24 -2.72 11.90
CA LYS A 10 10.49 -3.65 11.06
C LYS A 10 9.18 -4.05 11.74
N THR A 11 9.24 -4.39 13.02
CA THR A 11 8.06 -4.76 13.80
C THR A 11 7.05 -3.63 13.84
N LEU A 12 7.51 -2.39 14.09
CA LEU A 12 6.65 -1.22 14.11
C LEU A 12 5.95 -1.02 12.76
N ARG A 13 6.70 -1.11 11.66
CA ARG A 13 6.14 -0.94 10.32
C ARG A 13 5.09 -2.01 10.01
N GLU A 14 5.30 -3.24 10.42
CA GLU A 14 4.31 -4.30 10.25
C GLU A 14 3.04 -4.00 11.04
N LEU A 15 3.16 -3.51 12.28
CA LEU A 15 2.01 -3.13 13.09
C LEU A 15 1.23 -1.95 12.48
N LEU A 16 1.93 -0.95 11.96
CA LEU A 16 1.30 0.18 11.30
C LEU A 16 0.53 -0.25 10.05
N LYS A 17 1.11 -1.12 9.26
CA LYS A 17 0.49 -1.69 8.07
C LYS A 17 -0.78 -2.47 8.42
N GLN A 18 -0.70 -3.31 9.45
CA GLN A 18 -1.85 -4.08 9.94
C GLN A 18 -2.96 -3.17 10.45
N ARG A 19 -2.59 -2.13 11.20
CA ARG A 19 -3.56 -1.17 11.73
C ARG A 19 -4.29 -0.43 10.62
N LEU A 20 -3.56 0.01 9.59
CA LEU A 20 -4.16 0.67 8.44
C LEU A 20 -5.17 -0.25 7.75
N ALA A 21 -4.77 -1.48 7.45
CA ALA A 21 -5.63 -2.44 6.77
C ALA A 21 -6.89 -2.77 7.60
N ALA A 22 -6.71 -3.01 8.89
CA ALA A 22 -7.81 -3.32 9.79
C ALA A 22 -8.81 -2.14 9.91
N SER A 23 -8.30 -0.92 9.96
CA SER A 23 -9.15 0.27 10.03
C SER A 23 -10.02 0.44 8.80
N VAL A 24 -9.48 0.14 7.62
CA VAL A 24 -10.25 0.15 6.37
C VAL A 24 -11.29 -0.97 6.37
N ALA A 25 -10.89 -2.17 6.78
CA ALA A 25 -11.77 -3.32 6.83
C ALA A 25 -12.95 -3.09 7.78
N ASP A 26 -12.73 -2.43 8.92
CA ASP A 26 -13.78 -2.10 9.87
C ASP A 26 -14.86 -1.21 9.25
N ARG A 27 -14.51 -0.37 8.30
CA ARG A 27 -15.44 0.54 7.63
C ARG A 27 -16.15 -0.07 6.44
N THR A 28 -15.58 -1.11 5.84
CA THR A 28 -16.02 -1.62 4.55
C THR A 28 -16.49 -3.07 4.60
N SER A 29 -16.13 -3.79 5.64
CA SER A 29 -16.40 -5.23 5.79
C SER A 29 -15.78 -6.09 4.68
N VAL A 30 -14.72 -5.60 4.03
CA VAL A 30 -13.99 -6.37 3.02
C VAL A 30 -12.73 -6.95 3.62
N GLU A 31 -12.34 -8.09 3.10
CA GLU A 31 -11.10 -8.77 3.50
C GLU A 31 -9.91 -8.10 2.84
N TYR A 32 -8.76 -8.20 3.52
CA TYR A 32 -7.50 -7.69 3.00
C TYR A 32 -6.43 -8.78 3.04
N GLU A 33 -5.42 -8.60 2.19
CA GLU A 33 -4.25 -9.45 2.16
C GLU A 33 -3.00 -8.59 2.05
N PHE A 34 -1.91 -9.07 2.66
CA PHE A 34 -0.60 -8.43 2.56
C PHE A 34 0.23 -9.13 1.50
N GLU A 35 1.12 -8.37 0.87
CA GLU A 35 2.03 -8.90 -0.16
C GLU A 35 1.27 -9.68 -1.23
N TYR A 36 0.16 -9.10 -1.70
CA TYR A 36 -0.75 -9.74 -2.64
C TYR A 36 -0.22 -9.68 -4.07
N ARG A 37 -0.16 -10.81 -4.73
CA ARG A 37 0.33 -10.93 -6.11
C ARG A 37 -0.79 -10.65 -7.11
N PHE A 38 -1.07 -9.37 -7.33
CA PHE A 38 -2.22 -8.92 -8.13
C PHE A 38 -2.12 -9.21 -9.63
N ALA A 39 -0.94 -9.57 -10.12
CA ALA A 39 -0.67 -9.80 -11.54
C ALA A 39 -0.19 -11.23 -11.82
N ALA A 40 -0.39 -12.15 -10.88
CA ALA A 40 0.00 -13.54 -11.07
C ALA A 40 -0.89 -14.21 -12.13
N PRO A 41 -0.36 -15.15 -12.92
CA PRO A 41 1.04 -15.61 -12.90
C PRO A 41 1.99 -14.79 -13.79
N GLU A 42 1.50 -13.85 -14.56
CA GLU A 42 2.29 -13.16 -15.60
C GLU A 42 3.44 -12.33 -15.01
N ARG A 43 3.19 -11.69 -13.85
CA ARG A 43 4.20 -10.89 -13.15
C ARG A 43 4.18 -11.24 -11.67
N GLN A 44 5.32 -11.01 -11.01
CA GLN A 44 5.48 -11.31 -9.59
C GLN A 44 5.28 -10.10 -8.68
N TRP A 45 4.81 -9.01 -9.21
CA TRP A 45 4.54 -7.80 -8.44
C TRP A 45 3.59 -8.07 -7.27
N ARG A 46 3.81 -7.38 -6.17
CA ARG A 46 2.99 -7.51 -4.95
C ARG A 46 2.46 -6.17 -4.53
N SER A 47 1.22 -6.16 -4.07
CA SER A 47 0.63 -5.03 -3.35
C SER A 47 1.01 -5.15 -1.89
N ASP A 48 1.45 -4.07 -1.24
CA ASP A 48 1.73 -4.13 0.20
C ASP A 48 0.45 -4.50 0.98
N ILE A 49 -0.66 -3.84 0.65
CA ILE A 49 -1.99 -4.18 1.16
C ILE A 49 -2.92 -4.25 -0.02
N ALA A 50 -3.74 -5.28 -0.09
CA ALA A 50 -4.75 -5.40 -1.13
C ALA A 50 -6.12 -5.71 -0.54
N PHE A 51 -7.15 -5.17 -1.17
CA PHE A 51 -8.54 -5.52 -0.94
C PHE A 51 -9.05 -6.14 -2.25
N PRO A 52 -8.76 -7.43 -2.48
CA PRO A 52 -8.92 -8.03 -3.81
C PRO A 52 -10.35 -8.00 -4.35
N ALA A 53 -11.35 -8.17 -3.49
CA ALA A 53 -12.75 -8.15 -3.92
C ALA A 53 -13.15 -6.83 -4.58
N ALA A 54 -12.54 -5.73 -4.14
CA ALA A 54 -12.79 -4.40 -4.70
C ALA A 54 -11.74 -3.96 -5.71
N LYS A 55 -10.64 -4.71 -5.84
CA LYS A 55 -9.47 -4.32 -6.64
C LYS A 55 -8.93 -2.96 -6.23
N VAL A 56 -8.75 -2.77 -4.94
CA VAL A 56 -8.12 -1.61 -4.34
C VAL A 56 -6.86 -2.06 -3.63
N ALA A 57 -5.77 -1.35 -3.85
CA ALA A 57 -4.48 -1.65 -3.23
C ALA A 57 -3.89 -0.41 -2.58
N VAL A 58 -3.02 -0.64 -1.61
CA VAL A 58 -2.24 0.41 -0.97
C VAL A 58 -0.77 0.03 -1.06
N GLU A 59 0.02 0.93 -1.60
CA GLU A 59 1.47 0.81 -1.65
C GLU A 59 2.07 1.74 -0.60
N ILE A 60 2.87 1.19 0.30
CA ILE A 60 3.55 1.99 1.31
C ILE A 60 4.94 2.29 0.78
N ASP A 61 5.09 3.50 0.28
CA ASP A 61 6.35 3.91 -0.33
C ASP A 61 7.28 4.42 0.75
N GLY A 62 8.55 4.06 0.67
CA GLY A 62 9.57 4.62 1.56
C GLY A 62 9.85 6.10 1.29
N GLY A 63 9.09 6.69 0.38
CA GLY A 63 9.24 8.06 -0.04
C GLY A 63 10.33 8.23 -1.09
N ILE A 64 10.55 9.47 -1.49
CA ILE A 64 11.53 9.82 -2.51
C ILE A 64 12.97 9.43 -2.12
N TRP A 65 13.20 9.24 -0.84
CA TRP A 65 14.51 8.83 -0.31
C TRP A 65 14.89 7.39 -0.66
N THR A 66 13.93 6.54 -1.03
CA THR A 66 14.20 5.15 -1.37
C THR A 66 14.81 4.97 -2.75
N TYR A 67 14.71 5.99 -3.59
CA TYR A 67 15.37 5.97 -4.90
C TYR A 67 16.80 6.45 -4.72
N GLY A 68 17.70 5.53 -4.33
CA GLY A 68 19.12 5.82 -4.18
C GLY A 68 19.73 6.29 -5.48
N ARG A 69 20.88 6.98 -5.39
CA ARG A 69 21.55 7.59 -6.56
C ARG A 69 21.80 6.61 -7.71
N HIS A 70 22.17 5.37 -7.38
CA HIS A 70 22.56 4.39 -8.40
C HIS A 70 21.39 3.65 -9.04
N ASN A 71 20.26 3.54 -8.33
CA ASN A 71 19.12 2.74 -8.77
C ASN A 71 17.86 3.56 -9.03
N ARG A 72 17.96 4.87 -8.91
CA ARG A 72 16.79 5.74 -8.99
C ARG A 72 16.02 5.59 -10.31
N ALA A 73 16.73 5.65 -11.43
CA ALA A 73 16.10 5.55 -12.74
C ALA A 73 15.47 4.18 -12.97
N ALA A 74 16.20 3.11 -12.63
CA ALA A 74 15.69 1.75 -12.78
C ALA A 74 14.46 1.50 -11.88
N SER A 75 14.52 1.96 -10.63
CA SER A 75 13.40 1.81 -9.69
C SER A 75 12.17 2.59 -10.16
N MET A 76 12.36 3.79 -10.69
CA MET A 76 11.25 4.59 -11.22
C MET A 76 10.60 3.93 -12.43
N LEU A 77 11.40 3.36 -13.33
CA LEU A 77 10.88 2.66 -14.51
C LEU A 77 10.09 1.41 -14.09
N ASP A 78 10.61 0.66 -13.13
CA ASP A 78 9.92 -0.51 -12.60
C ASP A 78 8.58 -0.12 -11.95
N ASP A 79 8.56 0.98 -11.20
CA ASP A 79 7.35 1.48 -10.56
C ASP A 79 6.31 1.93 -11.59
N MET A 80 6.75 2.58 -12.67
CA MET A 80 5.88 2.96 -13.76
C MET A 80 5.26 1.74 -14.43
N GLU A 81 6.07 0.72 -14.68
CA GLU A 81 5.62 -0.52 -15.29
C GLU A 81 4.59 -1.24 -14.38
N LYS A 82 4.88 -1.30 -13.10
CA LYS A 82 3.95 -1.88 -12.11
C LYS A 82 2.64 -1.08 -12.07
N GLY A 83 2.73 0.25 -12.09
CA GLY A 83 1.55 1.12 -12.13
C GLY A 83 0.68 0.86 -13.35
N ASN A 84 1.28 0.70 -14.51
CA ASN A 84 0.56 0.33 -15.72
C ASN A 84 -0.07 -1.06 -15.60
N GLY A 85 0.62 -1.98 -14.92
CA GLY A 85 0.10 -3.31 -14.63
C GLY A 85 -1.16 -3.28 -13.77
N TYR A 86 -1.21 -2.41 -12.79
CA TYR A 86 -2.43 -2.18 -12.01
C TYR A 86 -3.55 -1.61 -12.89
N ALA A 87 -3.22 -0.62 -13.70
CA ALA A 87 -4.20 0.08 -14.53
C ALA A 87 -4.91 -0.85 -15.50
N VAL A 88 -4.16 -1.71 -16.21
CA VAL A 88 -4.78 -2.64 -17.17
C VAL A 88 -5.65 -3.69 -16.50
N ARG A 89 -5.44 -3.94 -15.21
CA ARG A 89 -6.22 -4.89 -14.43
C ARG A 89 -7.35 -4.23 -13.64
N ASN A 90 -7.56 -2.95 -13.89
CA ASN A 90 -8.64 -2.16 -13.30
C ASN A 90 -8.52 -2.02 -11.77
N TRP A 91 -7.31 -1.89 -11.26
CA TRP A 91 -7.06 -1.62 -9.85
C TRP A 91 -6.98 -0.12 -9.57
N VAL A 92 -7.50 0.28 -8.42
CA VAL A 92 -7.26 1.60 -7.85
C VAL A 92 -6.15 1.45 -6.81
N VAL A 93 -5.14 2.30 -6.89
CA VAL A 93 -3.97 2.21 -6.01
C VAL A 93 -3.80 3.51 -5.24
N PHE A 94 -3.66 3.36 -3.94
CA PHE A 94 -3.31 4.46 -3.04
C PHE A 94 -1.84 4.34 -2.65
N HIS A 95 -1.18 5.47 -2.52
CA HIS A 95 0.20 5.53 -2.07
C HIS A 95 0.28 6.27 -0.75
N THR A 96 1.11 5.80 0.16
CA THR A 96 1.34 6.46 1.44
C THR A 96 2.78 6.28 1.88
N PRO A 97 3.44 7.33 2.35
CA PRO A 97 4.69 7.15 3.07
C PRO A 97 4.41 6.72 4.51
N TRP A 98 5.41 6.21 5.19
CA TRP A 98 5.26 5.78 6.58
C TRP A 98 4.83 6.92 7.51
N GLU A 99 5.34 8.12 7.29
CA GLU A 99 5.02 9.28 8.13
C GLU A 99 3.55 9.69 8.12
N TRP A 100 2.77 9.25 7.13
CA TRP A 100 1.34 9.52 7.10
C TRP A 100 0.53 8.57 7.97
N ILE A 101 1.11 7.44 8.41
CA ILE A 101 0.40 6.41 9.17
C ILE A 101 1.06 6.07 10.50
N ASP A 102 2.09 6.81 10.90
CA ASP A 102 2.90 6.48 12.08
C ASP A 102 2.43 7.13 13.39
N GLY A 103 1.36 7.91 13.35
CA GLY A 103 0.86 8.62 14.53
C GLY A 103 1.66 9.87 14.90
N GLY A 104 2.62 10.25 14.06
CA GLY A 104 3.47 11.39 14.30
C GLY A 104 2.87 12.70 13.80
N ARG A 105 3.72 13.71 13.70
CA ARG A 105 3.32 15.08 13.35
C ARG A 105 2.69 15.20 11.97
N ARG A 106 3.09 14.34 11.02
CA ARG A 106 2.60 14.37 9.64
C ARG A 106 1.54 13.30 9.36
N ASP A 107 1.03 12.65 10.40
CA ASP A 107 0.04 11.60 10.22
C ASP A 107 -1.20 12.10 9.50
N ARG A 108 -1.64 11.36 8.48
CA ARG A 108 -2.82 11.63 7.67
C ARG A 108 -3.69 10.38 7.55
N SER A 109 -3.54 9.46 8.50
CA SER A 109 -4.23 8.17 8.44
C SER A 109 -5.74 8.30 8.42
N THR A 110 -6.31 9.25 9.13
CA THR A 110 -7.76 9.46 9.16
C THR A 110 -8.31 9.74 7.76
N GLN A 111 -7.69 10.67 7.03
CA GLN A 111 -8.12 10.98 5.67
C GLN A 111 -7.83 9.83 4.71
N LEU A 112 -6.66 9.22 4.84
CA LEU A 112 -6.26 8.10 3.98
C LEU A 112 -7.24 6.93 4.13
N ILE A 113 -7.58 6.56 5.36
CA ILE A 113 -8.55 5.49 5.63
C ILE A 113 -9.90 5.83 5.01
N ALA A 114 -10.36 7.07 5.16
CA ALA A 114 -11.62 7.51 4.58
C ALA A 114 -11.61 7.41 3.05
N ASP A 115 -10.52 7.83 2.42
CA ASP A 115 -10.40 7.79 0.96
C ASP A 115 -10.36 6.36 0.43
N ILE A 116 -9.59 5.48 1.07
CA ILE A 116 -9.52 4.08 0.69
C ILE A 116 -10.90 3.42 0.84
N ALA A 117 -11.56 3.65 1.98
CA ALA A 117 -12.88 3.11 2.23
C ALA A 117 -13.92 3.61 1.21
N ALA A 118 -13.84 4.88 0.83
CA ALA A 118 -14.72 5.44 -0.19
C ALA A 118 -14.52 4.77 -1.54
N ALA A 119 -13.27 4.54 -1.94
CA ALA A 119 -12.96 3.86 -3.19
C ALA A 119 -13.49 2.42 -3.20
N ILE A 120 -13.35 1.71 -2.08
CA ILE A 120 -13.87 0.34 -1.95
C ILE A 120 -15.39 0.33 -2.08
N LYS A 121 -16.06 1.24 -1.38
CA LYS A 121 -17.53 1.33 -1.41
C LYS A 121 -18.05 1.67 -2.80
N ALA A 122 -17.37 2.57 -3.50
CA ALA A 122 -17.74 2.94 -4.87
C ALA A 122 -17.61 1.74 -5.81
N ARG A 123 -16.60 0.91 -5.63
CA ARG A 123 -16.40 -0.30 -6.42
C ARG A 123 -17.49 -1.34 -6.17
N LYS A 124 -17.90 -1.51 -4.92
CA LYS A 124 -18.96 -2.45 -4.56
C LYS A 124 -20.31 -2.04 -5.16
N VAL A 125 -20.58 -0.75 -5.23
CA VAL A 125 -21.83 -0.23 -5.78
C VAL A 125 -21.90 -0.39 -7.30
N ALA A 126 -20.76 -0.51 -7.97
CA ALA A 126 -20.70 -0.66 -9.43
C ALA A 126 -21.03 -2.08 -9.92
N TYR A 127 -21.20 -3.03 -9.01
CA TYR A 127 -21.52 -4.42 -9.39
C TYR A 127 -23.03 -4.67 -9.36
#